data_37449579b6fff26fba89504378d48175
#
_entry.id   37449579b6fff26fba89504378d48175
#
_cell.length_a   1.000
_cell.length_b   1.000
_cell.length_c   1.000
_cell.angle_alpha   90.00
_cell.angle_beta   90.00
_cell.angle_gamma   90.00
#
_symmetry.space_group_name_H-M   'P 1'
#
loop_
_entity.id
_entity.type
_entity.pdbx_description
1 polymer ?
#
loop_
_entity_poly.entity_id
_entity_poly.type
_entity_poly.pdbx_seq_one_letter_code
_entity_poly.pdbx_strand_id
1 'polypeptide(L)'
;MYHEHPLRILRYSVKNIWLLIFPLIRNFNIYTHNKEWFYNWLSGAWFDILIIGLILLIGYIRWYFAGIEITESSVIYKKGIIFRIQKAIPFVNISSVTAIRKLHLRPFRAVNVRCDTRAGFFDTADMKFMVSEDVYLRITEKIPVVSNREGMDSVPRPTILSVILFSFFFSSGLSGVIYIAAFFFQGGNIAREIITASLSKISEESEKISRSPLLKIPDTAVLIGIIFIAAWFLSFIINIFTYSGFRIECDHRCYYTSYGTINRKEHRINAGHINYVNLRQNLIMKFSEAVAVHISCAGYGTGKRSIPVLLPVRKEKNIRKDLEAIGVLGSLRTEFRPKKTGLWNYVWIPVILSVSVFPVHLIISHYFPLFYSLTFFVAIMIEIPSAWFIIVKSVAFITSGISVYDDKIMVKCCKWSGFHTVISDRKKIVKF
;
A
#
# COMPACT_ATOMS: atom_id res chain seq x y z
N MET A 1 2.78 17.65 29.59
CA MET A 1 3.68 16.82 28.76
C MET A 1 3.24 15.37 28.88
N TYR A 2 3.05 14.65 27.78
CA TYR A 2 2.69 13.22 27.77
C TYR A 2 3.90 12.42 27.31
N HIS A 3 4.18 11.29 28.00
CA HIS A 3 5.23 10.38 27.58
C HIS A 3 4.75 9.44 26.47
N GLU A 4 5.70 8.99 25.62
CA GLU A 4 5.40 7.91 24.68
C GLU A 4 5.06 6.61 25.44
N HIS A 5 4.31 5.72 24.78
CA HIS A 5 3.94 4.43 25.36
C HIS A 5 5.19 3.57 25.68
N PRO A 6 5.28 2.87 26.84
CA PRO A 6 6.48 2.11 27.25
C PRO A 6 6.94 1.06 26.22
N LEU A 7 6.03 0.46 25.46
CA LEU A 7 6.39 -0.46 24.37
C LEU A 7 7.31 0.17 23.29
N ARG A 8 7.44 1.50 23.28
CA ARG A 8 8.38 2.20 22.42
C ARG A 8 9.84 1.91 22.78
N ILE A 9 10.11 1.53 24.04
CA ILE A 9 11.42 1.12 24.51
C ILE A 9 11.95 -0.02 23.64
N LEU A 10 11.14 -1.07 23.41
CA LEU A 10 11.52 -2.19 22.56
C LEU A 10 11.87 -1.74 21.14
N ARG A 11 11.13 -0.80 20.58
CA ARG A 11 11.41 -0.26 19.24
C ARG A 11 12.69 0.58 19.20
N TYR A 12 13.02 1.28 20.26
CA TYR A 12 14.29 2.00 20.38
C TYR A 12 15.45 1.03 20.56
N SER A 13 15.25 -0.06 21.32
CA SER A 13 16.25 -1.11 21.58
C SER A 13 16.60 -1.87 20.29
N VAL A 14 15.62 -2.22 19.44
CA VAL A 14 15.84 -2.89 18.14
C VAL A 14 16.77 -2.09 17.23
N LYS A 15 16.81 -0.77 17.33
CA LYS A 15 17.76 0.05 16.55
C LYS A 15 19.21 -0.16 16.94
N ASN A 16 19.46 -0.66 18.13
CA ASN A 16 20.79 -0.91 18.68
C ASN A 16 21.14 -2.41 18.67
N ILE A 17 20.36 -3.23 17.97
CA ILE A 17 20.54 -4.69 17.87
C ILE A 17 21.90 -5.07 17.26
N TRP A 18 22.53 -4.15 16.52
CA TRP A 18 23.89 -4.31 15.98
C TRP A 18 24.94 -4.55 17.08
N LEU A 19 24.68 -4.11 18.33
CA LEU A 19 25.55 -4.40 19.47
C LEU A 19 25.64 -5.89 19.80
N LEU A 20 24.67 -6.72 19.35
CA LEU A 20 24.71 -8.17 19.49
C LEU A 20 25.82 -8.82 18.63
N ILE A 21 26.49 -8.04 17.76
CA ILE A 21 27.65 -8.52 17.02
C ILE A 21 28.78 -8.93 17.98
N PHE A 22 28.93 -8.24 19.13
CA PHE A 22 29.99 -8.56 20.12
C PHE A 22 29.81 -9.94 20.74
N PRO A 23 28.64 -10.30 21.32
CA PRO A 23 28.34 -11.68 21.72
C PRO A 23 28.52 -12.70 20.62
N LEU A 24 28.13 -12.36 19.40
CA LEU A 24 28.18 -13.28 18.26
C LEU A 24 29.62 -13.60 17.84
N ILE A 25 30.51 -12.60 17.78
CA ILE A 25 31.95 -12.78 17.49
C ILE A 25 32.60 -13.63 18.59
N ARG A 26 32.29 -13.36 19.85
CA ARG A 26 32.81 -14.14 20.97
C ARG A 26 32.38 -15.61 20.89
N ASN A 27 31.09 -15.87 20.65
CA ASN A 27 30.54 -17.22 20.57
C ASN A 27 31.08 -17.98 19.34
N PHE A 28 31.40 -17.29 18.23
CA PHE A 28 31.98 -17.92 17.05
C PHE A 28 33.31 -18.59 17.36
N ASN A 29 34.18 -17.96 18.15
CA ASN A 29 35.44 -18.56 18.57
C ASN A 29 35.25 -19.77 19.50
N ILE A 30 34.18 -19.80 20.29
CA ILE A 30 33.85 -20.91 21.19
C ILE A 30 33.33 -22.13 20.37
N TYR A 31 32.52 -21.90 19.37
CA TYR A 31 31.95 -22.96 18.52
C TYR A 31 33.00 -23.73 17.71
N THR A 32 34.10 -23.07 17.34
CA THR A 32 35.10 -23.69 16.46
C THR A 32 36.12 -24.54 17.17
N HIS A 33 36.21 -24.51 18.51
CA HIS A 33 37.36 -25.10 19.21
C HIS A 33 37.09 -26.12 20.32
N ASN A 34 35.86 -26.36 20.82
CA ASN A 34 35.65 -27.26 21.99
C ASN A 34 34.32 -28.00 22.00
N LYS A 35 34.40 -29.30 22.44
CA LYS A 35 33.23 -30.16 22.72
C LYS A 35 32.40 -29.68 23.92
N GLU A 36 32.96 -28.90 24.83
CA GLU A 36 32.29 -28.35 26.01
C GLU A 36 31.75 -26.92 25.79
N TRP A 37 31.32 -26.60 24.56
CA TRP A 37 30.85 -25.28 24.18
C TRP A 37 29.75 -24.74 25.12
N PHE A 38 28.89 -25.59 25.65
CA PHE A 38 27.77 -25.18 26.51
C PHE A 38 28.25 -24.60 27.84
N TYR A 39 29.20 -25.26 28.53
CA TYR A 39 29.77 -24.75 29.79
C TYR A 39 30.57 -23.48 29.57
N ASN A 40 31.32 -23.41 28.48
CA ASN A 40 32.09 -22.21 28.12
C ASN A 40 31.18 -21.06 27.74
N TRP A 41 30.03 -21.33 27.07
CA TRP A 41 29.02 -20.31 26.81
C TRP A 41 28.37 -19.85 28.10
N LEU A 42 27.98 -20.77 28.99
CA LEU A 42 27.32 -20.46 30.26
C LEU A 42 28.22 -19.59 31.18
N SER A 43 29.52 -19.87 31.25
CA SER A 43 30.49 -19.08 32.03
C SER A 43 30.61 -17.63 31.48
N GLY A 44 30.33 -17.40 30.22
CA GLY A 44 30.34 -16.07 29.61
C GLY A 44 28.97 -15.45 29.37
N ALA A 45 27.88 -16.10 29.75
CA ALA A 45 26.51 -15.62 29.53
C ALA A 45 26.23 -14.26 30.21
N TRP A 46 26.95 -13.96 31.31
CA TRP A 46 26.87 -12.67 31.97
C TRP A 46 27.20 -11.49 31.04
N PHE A 47 28.15 -11.67 30.10
CA PHE A 47 28.49 -10.64 29.14
C PHE A 47 27.37 -10.42 28.11
N ASP A 48 26.76 -11.51 27.67
CA ASP A 48 25.63 -11.45 26.73
C ASP A 48 24.42 -10.76 27.38
N ILE A 49 24.15 -11.08 28.66
CA ILE A 49 23.10 -10.42 29.46
C ILE A 49 23.42 -8.94 29.65
N LEU A 50 24.67 -8.58 29.90
CA LEU A 50 25.12 -7.20 30.05
C LEU A 50 24.87 -6.40 28.76
N ILE A 51 25.24 -6.95 27.59
CA ILE A 51 24.99 -6.29 26.28
C ILE A 51 23.48 -6.12 26.03
N ILE A 52 22.66 -7.13 26.32
CA ILE A 52 21.21 -7.02 26.20
C ILE A 52 20.68 -5.94 27.16
N GLY A 53 21.15 -5.94 28.41
CA GLY A 53 20.82 -4.92 29.40
C GLY A 53 21.20 -3.51 28.95
N LEU A 54 22.37 -3.35 28.33
CA LEU A 54 22.85 -2.07 27.78
C LEU A 54 21.93 -1.61 26.60
N ILE A 55 21.53 -2.52 25.72
CA ILE A 55 20.61 -2.23 24.62
C ILE A 55 19.25 -1.74 25.16
N LEU A 56 18.73 -2.42 26.18
CA LEU A 56 17.47 -2.03 26.85
C LEU A 56 17.61 -0.70 27.57
N LEU A 57 18.72 -0.49 28.28
CA LEU A 57 19.02 0.78 28.97
C LEU A 57 19.07 1.96 28.01
N ILE A 58 19.76 1.84 26.88
CA ILE A 58 19.79 2.87 25.84
C ILE A 58 18.37 3.12 25.28
N GLY A 59 17.61 2.06 25.08
CA GLY A 59 16.20 2.16 24.67
C GLY A 59 15.34 2.90 25.69
N TYR A 60 15.51 2.60 26.99
CA TYR A 60 14.82 3.26 28.09
C TYR A 60 15.17 4.74 28.19
N ILE A 61 16.46 5.08 28.17
CA ILE A 61 16.93 6.48 28.20
C ILE A 61 16.32 7.27 27.05
N ARG A 62 16.33 6.73 25.82
CA ARG A 62 15.71 7.40 24.65
C ARG A 62 14.21 7.60 24.83
N TRP A 63 13.52 6.65 25.44
CA TRP A 63 12.09 6.74 25.73
C TRP A 63 11.80 7.80 26.80
N TYR A 64 12.60 7.85 27.86
CA TYR A 64 12.45 8.81 28.96
C TYR A 64 12.53 10.26 28.49
N PHE A 65 13.45 10.55 27.56
CA PHE A 65 13.60 11.88 26.96
C PHE A 65 12.64 12.15 25.79
N ALA A 66 11.81 11.20 25.39
CA ALA A 66 10.81 11.40 24.35
C ALA A 66 9.47 11.80 24.96
N GLY A 67 8.94 12.96 24.54
CA GLY A 67 7.68 13.46 25.07
C GLY A 67 6.88 14.21 24.03
N ILE A 68 5.57 14.28 24.28
CA ILE A 68 4.60 14.98 23.46
C ILE A 68 3.94 16.05 24.31
N GLU A 69 3.93 17.25 23.82
CA GLU A 69 3.26 18.38 24.45
C GLU A 69 2.18 18.91 23.51
N ILE A 70 0.99 19.10 24.05
CA ILE A 70 -0.14 19.60 23.29
C ILE A 70 -0.41 20.99 23.86
N THR A 71 -0.12 21.99 23.03
CA THR A 71 -0.45 23.39 23.30
C THR A 71 -1.84 23.70 22.71
N GLU A 72 -2.39 24.86 22.95
CA GLU A 72 -3.69 25.27 22.38
C GLU A 72 -3.68 25.35 20.85
N SER A 73 -2.54 25.62 20.23
CA SER A 73 -2.40 25.83 18.78
C SER A 73 -1.52 24.82 18.05
N SER A 74 -0.79 23.95 18.78
CA SER A 74 0.21 23.08 18.15
C SER A 74 0.46 21.76 18.89
N VAL A 75 0.93 20.74 18.17
CA VAL A 75 1.52 19.51 18.74
C VAL A 75 3.01 19.63 18.67
N ILE A 76 3.68 19.50 19.80
CA ILE A 76 5.12 19.57 19.94
C ILE A 76 5.63 18.19 20.32
N TYR A 77 6.53 17.63 19.52
CA TYR A 77 7.20 16.37 19.79
C TYR A 77 8.67 16.61 20.10
N LYS A 78 9.07 16.24 21.30
CA LYS A 78 10.46 16.38 21.80
C LYS A 78 11.10 15.00 21.83
N LYS A 79 12.33 14.89 21.31
CA LYS A 79 13.12 13.65 21.41
C LYS A 79 14.62 13.98 21.38
N GLY A 80 15.42 13.06 21.90
CA GLY A 80 16.88 13.12 21.88
C GLY A 80 17.46 13.29 23.26
N ILE A 81 18.68 12.74 23.47
CA ILE A 81 19.40 12.77 24.75
C ILE A 81 20.39 13.95 24.72
N ILE A 82 21.35 13.93 23.81
CA ILE A 82 22.39 14.94 23.64
C ILE A 82 21.87 16.07 22.73
N PHE A 83 21.41 15.70 21.52
CA PHE A 83 20.79 16.64 20.60
C PHE A 83 19.27 16.57 20.76
N ARG A 84 18.71 17.57 21.43
CA ARG A 84 17.26 17.68 21.61
C ARG A 84 16.62 18.21 20.33
N ILE A 85 15.92 17.35 19.63
CA ILE A 85 15.13 17.72 18.45
C ILE A 85 13.70 18.00 18.92
N GLN A 86 13.26 19.22 18.69
CA GLN A 86 11.88 19.64 18.93
C GLN A 86 11.21 19.90 17.58
N LYS A 87 10.10 19.20 17.33
CA LYS A 87 9.25 19.42 16.16
C LYS A 87 7.92 19.95 16.63
N ALA A 88 7.56 21.16 16.24
CA ALA A 88 6.26 21.76 16.51
C ALA A 88 5.44 21.79 15.20
N ILE A 89 4.21 21.31 15.25
CA ILE A 89 3.27 21.35 14.12
C ILE A 89 2.03 22.12 14.57
N PRO A 90 1.78 23.32 14.02
CA PRO A 90 0.53 24.02 14.23
C PRO A 90 -0.67 23.21 13.72
N PHE A 91 -1.79 23.25 14.46
CA PHE A 91 -3.00 22.50 14.08
C PHE A 91 -3.52 22.86 12.69
N VAL A 92 -3.42 24.14 12.31
CA VAL A 92 -3.83 24.65 10.99
C VAL A 92 -3.08 23.97 9.84
N ASN A 93 -1.82 23.59 10.06
CA ASN A 93 -0.97 22.97 9.04
C ASN A 93 -1.12 21.44 8.96
N ILE A 94 -1.88 20.82 9.87
CA ILE A 94 -2.10 19.38 9.87
C ILE A 94 -3.03 19.01 8.71
N SER A 95 -2.52 18.23 7.78
CA SER A 95 -3.29 17.70 6.64
C SER A 95 -3.99 16.40 6.98
N SER A 96 -3.30 15.52 7.67
CA SER A 96 -3.88 14.24 8.08
C SER A 96 -3.32 13.72 9.41
N VAL A 97 -4.19 13.10 10.19
CA VAL A 97 -3.82 12.34 11.39
C VAL A 97 -4.21 10.89 11.17
N THR A 98 -3.23 10.00 11.21
CA THR A 98 -3.44 8.56 11.03
C THR A 98 -3.13 7.82 12.32
N ALA A 99 -4.10 7.08 12.85
CA ALA A 99 -3.94 6.17 13.97
C ALA A 99 -3.93 4.72 13.50
N ILE A 100 -2.93 3.95 13.89
CA ILE A 100 -2.77 2.55 13.51
C ILE A 100 -2.73 1.70 14.78
N ARG A 101 -3.77 0.89 14.98
CA ARG A 101 -3.84 -0.10 16.06
C ARG A 101 -3.47 -1.47 15.49
N LYS A 102 -2.21 -1.87 15.66
CA LYS A 102 -1.73 -3.19 15.25
C LYS A 102 -2.24 -4.26 16.21
N LEU A 103 -2.48 -5.48 15.70
CA LEU A 103 -3.01 -6.59 16.48
C LEU A 103 -2.21 -6.84 17.79
N HIS A 104 -0.89 -6.91 17.70
CA HIS A 104 -0.01 -7.15 18.85
C HIS A 104 0.10 -5.97 19.84
N LEU A 105 -0.37 -4.77 19.48
CA LEU A 105 -0.40 -3.60 20.33
C LEU A 105 -1.75 -3.39 21.02
N ARG A 106 -2.81 -4.06 20.56
CA ARG A 106 -4.17 -3.93 21.12
C ARG A 106 -4.26 -4.34 22.61
N PRO A 107 -3.65 -5.47 23.06
CA PRO A 107 -3.69 -5.83 24.49
C PRO A 107 -3.13 -4.74 25.40
N PHE A 108 -2.18 -3.96 24.91
CA PHE A 108 -1.52 -2.88 25.66
C PHE A 108 -2.18 -1.51 25.42
N ARG A 109 -3.31 -1.43 24.70
CA ARG A 109 -3.98 -0.17 24.34
C ARG A 109 -3.04 0.87 23.71
N ALA A 110 -2.01 0.40 22.96
CA ALA A 110 -1.02 1.25 22.33
C ALA A 110 -1.42 1.60 20.91
N VAL A 111 -1.35 2.88 20.56
CA VAL A 111 -1.73 3.43 19.25
C VAL A 111 -0.51 4.10 18.61
N ASN A 112 -0.20 3.74 17.38
CA ASN A 112 0.79 4.46 16.58
C ASN A 112 0.09 5.62 15.87
N VAL A 113 0.49 6.83 16.20
CA VAL A 113 -0.05 8.06 15.61
C VAL A 113 0.97 8.64 14.63
N ARG A 114 0.47 9.10 13.51
CA ARG A 114 1.22 9.85 12.50
C ARG A 114 0.47 11.14 12.23
N CYS A 115 1.18 12.25 12.28
CA CYS A 115 0.68 13.54 11.87
C CYS A 115 1.49 13.99 10.66
N ASP A 116 0.81 14.37 9.61
CA ASP A 116 1.41 14.82 8.36
C ASP A 116 0.92 16.24 8.04
N THR A 117 1.82 17.09 7.56
CA THR A 117 1.53 18.47 7.21
C THR A 117 1.39 18.65 5.71
N ARG A 118 0.85 19.77 5.27
CA ARG A 118 0.73 20.12 3.85
C ARG A 118 2.08 20.22 3.14
N ALA A 119 3.14 20.57 3.85
CA ALA A 119 4.51 20.71 3.33
C ALA A 119 5.34 19.42 3.48
N GLY A 120 4.79 18.34 4.02
CA GLY A 120 5.49 17.08 4.28
C GLY A 120 5.86 16.31 3.01
N PHE A 121 6.92 15.51 3.13
CA PHE A 121 7.33 14.59 2.06
C PHE A 121 6.37 13.42 1.94
N PHE A 122 6.07 12.98 0.72
CA PHE A 122 5.13 11.89 0.46
C PHE A 122 5.50 10.55 1.11
N ASP A 123 6.79 10.28 1.33
CA ASP A 123 7.25 8.97 1.85
C ASP A 123 7.48 8.93 3.35
N THR A 124 7.66 10.04 4.02
CA THR A 124 7.97 10.10 5.46
C THR A 124 6.97 10.95 6.20
N ALA A 125 6.36 10.42 7.26
CA ALA A 125 5.52 11.25 8.12
C ALA A 125 6.35 12.30 8.85
N ASP A 126 5.82 13.52 8.94
CA ASP A 126 6.48 14.64 9.61
C ASP A 126 6.67 14.36 11.09
N MET A 127 5.68 13.72 11.71
CA MET A 127 5.73 13.32 13.10
C MET A 127 5.16 11.91 13.30
N LYS A 128 5.88 11.05 14.04
CA LYS A 128 5.46 9.68 14.38
C LYS A 128 5.74 9.40 15.85
N PHE A 129 4.71 9.05 16.59
CA PHE A 129 4.83 8.68 17.99
C PHE A 129 3.87 7.54 18.35
N MET A 130 4.12 6.89 19.46
CA MET A 130 3.27 5.84 20.02
C MET A 130 2.75 6.30 21.38
N VAL A 131 1.44 6.27 21.56
CA VAL A 131 0.77 6.73 22.79
C VAL A 131 -0.27 5.71 23.24
N SER A 132 -0.73 5.85 24.48
CA SER A 132 -1.91 5.14 24.94
C SER A 132 -3.18 5.67 24.26
N GLU A 133 -4.22 4.85 24.23
CA GLU A 133 -5.50 5.23 23.60
C GLU A 133 -6.12 6.48 24.23
N ASP A 134 -6.00 6.63 25.56
CA ASP A 134 -6.51 7.80 26.28
C ASP A 134 -5.81 9.09 25.86
N VAL A 135 -4.48 9.05 25.71
CA VAL A 135 -3.72 10.20 25.22
C VAL A 135 -4.07 10.51 23.75
N TYR A 136 -4.27 9.47 22.93
CA TYR A 136 -4.71 9.66 21.55
C TYR A 136 -6.07 10.37 21.47
N LEU A 137 -7.03 9.98 22.29
CA LEU A 137 -8.34 10.62 22.33
C LEU A 137 -8.22 12.10 22.73
N ARG A 138 -7.45 12.42 23.78
CA ARG A 138 -7.19 13.81 24.20
C ARG A 138 -6.49 14.65 23.10
N ILE A 139 -5.57 14.05 22.33
CA ILE A 139 -4.92 14.71 21.21
C ILE A 139 -5.97 15.03 20.14
N THR A 140 -6.84 14.07 19.83
CA THR A 140 -7.83 14.24 18.78
C THR A 140 -8.95 15.21 19.14
N GLU A 141 -9.30 15.33 20.42
CA GLU A 141 -10.27 16.32 20.91
C GLU A 141 -9.75 17.75 20.78
N LYS A 142 -8.46 17.97 21.01
CA LYS A 142 -7.85 19.32 20.94
C LYS A 142 -7.53 19.79 19.53
N ILE A 143 -7.52 18.93 18.53
CA ILE A 143 -7.29 19.33 17.14
C ILE A 143 -8.61 19.80 16.54
N PRO A 144 -8.79 21.10 16.22
CA PRO A 144 -10.09 21.69 15.81
C PRO A 144 -10.71 21.05 14.57
N VAL A 145 -9.86 20.56 13.66
CA VAL A 145 -10.28 19.88 12.41
C VAL A 145 -10.84 18.47 12.68
N VAL A 146 -10.71 17.98 13.91
CA VAL A 146 -10.86 16.56 14.25
C VAL A 146 -11.91 16.35 15.34
N SER A 147 -12.32 17.44 16.05
CA SER A 147 -12.99 17.33 17.34
C SER A 147 -14.50 17.02 17.26
N ASN A 148 -15.21 17.36 16.19
CA ASN A 148 -16.67 17.20 16.17
C ASN A 148 -17.08 15.96 15.37
N ARG A 149 -17.45 14.88 16.09
CA ARG A 149 -18.20 13.76 15.51
C ARG A 149 -19.72 14.01 15.52
N GLU A 150 -20.19 14.96 16.29
CA GLU A 150 -21.59 15.35 16.36
C GLU A 150 -21.92 16.20 15.13
N GLY A 151 -22.69 15.62 14.18
CA GLY A 151 -23.07 16.28 12.93
C GLY A 151 -22.36 15.77 11.67
N MET A 152 -21.52 14.74 11.76
CA MET A 152 -20.96 14.12 10.57
C MET A 152 -22.01 13.30 9.81
N ASP A 153 -22.24 13.65 8.54
CA ASP A 153 -23.06 12.86 7.65
C ASP A 153 -22.38 11.48 7.39
N SER A 154 -23.08 10.42 7.75
CA SER A 154 -22.61 9.08 7.46
C SER A 154 -22.89 8.74 5.99
N VAL A 155 -21.84 8.65 5.19
CA VAL A 155 -21.95 8.07 3.86
C VAL A 155 -22.38 6.59 4.01
N PRO A 156 -23.33 6.10 3.20
CA PRO A 156 -23.78 4.72 3.30
C PRO A 156 -22.60 3.75 3.33
N ARG A 157 -22.57 2.88 4.34
CA ARG A 157 -21.47 1.93 4.52
C ARG A 157 -21.28 1.10 3.27
N PRO A 158 -20.04 0.92 2.78
CA PRO A 158 -19.78 0.02 1.68
C PRO A 158 -20.26 -1.39 2.04
N THR A 159 -20.95 -2.03 1.09
CA THR A 159 -21.34 -3.43 1.25
C THR A 159 -20.10 -4.33 1.31
N ILE A 160 -20.22 -5.49 1.95
CA ILE A 160 -19.12 -6.48 1.98
C ILE A 160 -18.68 -6.83 0.56
N LEU A 161 -19.63 -6.97 -0.38
CA LEU A 161 -19.35 -7.22 -1.79
C LEU A 161 -18.49 -6.11 -2.41
N SER A 162 -18.71 -4.85 -2.05
CA SER A 162 -17.91 -3.70 -2.50
C SER A 162 -16.44 -3.81 -2.05
N VAL A 163 -16.20 -4.29 -0.83
CA VAL A 163 -14.84 -4.52 -0.29
C VAL A 163 -14.18 -5.72 -0.96
N ILE A 164 -14.93 -6.80 -1.22
CA ILE A 164 -14.45 -7.98 -1.94
C ILE A 164 -14.04 -7.59 -3.37
N LEU A 165 -14.91 -6.90 -4.10
CA LEU A 165 -14.62 -6.42 -5.46
C LEU A 165 -13.41 -5.46 -5.46
N PHE A 166 -13.34 -4.55 -4.49
CA PHE A 166 -12.18 -3.68 -4.33
C PHE A 166 -10.89 -4.49 -4.15
N SER A 167 -10.92 -5.47 -3.23
CA SER A 167 -9.77 -6.33 -2.97
C SER A 167 -9.36 -7.14 -4.20
N PHE A 168 -10.32 -7.64 -4.98
CA PHE A 168 -10.09 -8.35 -6.22
C PHE A 168 -9.40 -7.48 -7.27
N PHE A 169 -9.93 -6.29 -7.53
CA PHE A 169 -9.40 -5.40 -8.56
C PHE A 169 -8.06 -4.75 -8.21
N PHE A 170 -7.77 -4.59 -6.92
CA PHE A 170 -6.54 -3.93 -6.45
C PHE A 170 -5.52 -4.91 -5.84
N SER A 171 -5.76 -6.23 -5.89
CA SER A 171 -4.74 -7.21 -5.53
C SER A 171 -3.69 -7.33 -6.64
N SER A 172 -2.47 -7.62 -6.23
CA SER A 172 -1.31 -7.74 -7.11
C SER A 172 -0.56 -9.04 -6.85
N GLY A 173 -0.30 -9.81 -7.91
CA GLY A 173 0.51 -11.02 -7.84
C GLY A 173 1.91 -10.77 -7.26
N LEU A 174 2.54 -9.65 -7.64
CA LEU A 174 3.85 -9.27 -7.08
C LEU A 174 3.80 -9.04 -5.57
N SER A 175 2.73 -8.44 -5.05
CA SER A 175 2.55 -8.28 -3.60
C SER A 175 2.42 -9.64 -2.91
N GLY A 176 1.73 -10.59 -3.53
CA GLY A 176 1.59 -11.96 -3.04
C GLY A 176 2.93 -12.70 -3.00
N VAL A 177 3.75 -12.59 -4.04
CA VAL A 177 5.11 -13.16 -4.06
C VAL A 177 5.95 -12.59 -2.93
N ILE A 178 5.87 -11.28 -2.66
CA ILE A 178 6.58 -10.66 -1.54
C ILE A 178 6.09 -11.22 -0.19
N TYR A 179 4.78 -11.49 -0.03
CA TYR A 179 4.25 -12.11 1.19
C TYR A 179 4.74 -13.54 1.37
N ILE A 180 4.74 -14.35 0.30
CA ILE A 180 5.27 -15.72 0.33
C ILE A 180 6.76 -15.69 0.68
N ALA A 181 7.55 -14.83 0.03
CA ALA A 181 8.96 -14.68 0.32
C ALA A 181 9.21 -14.24 1.78
N ALA A 182 8.45 -13.24 2.26
CA ALA A 182 8.56 -12.80 3.65
C ALA A 182 8.24 -13.92 4.65
N PHE A 183 7.23 -14.75 4.36
CA PHE A 183 6.89 -15.90 5.18
C PHE A 183 8.00 -16.96 5.14
N PHE A 184 8.59 -17.25 3.98
CA PHE A 184 9.70 -18.17 3.82
C PHE A 184 10.94 -17.77 4.63
N PHE A 185 11.32 -16.47 4.57
CA PHE A 185 12.53 -15.98 5.24
C PHE A 185 12.32 -15.71 6.73
N GLN A 186 11.11 -15.33 7.16
CA GLN A 186 10.82 -14.95 8.55
C GLN A 186 10.13 -16.06 9.36
N GLY A 187 9.53 -17.04 8.71
CA GLY A 187 8.72 -18.08 9.34
C GLY A 187 9.51 -19.28 9.90
N GLY A 188 10.86 -19.27 9.81
CA GLY A 188 11.71 -20.33 10.32
C GLY A 188 11.56 -21.66 9.54
N ASN A 189 11.97 -22.77 10.16
CA ASN A 189 12.01 -24.08 9.49
C ASN A 189 10.62 -24.59 9.10
N ILE A 190 9.60 -24.38 9.95
CA ILE A 190 8.21 -24.81 9.69
C ILE A 190 7.66 -24.14 8.43
N ALA A 191 7.86 -22.84 8.29
CA ALA A 191 7.37 -22.10 7.11
C ALA A 191 8.10 -22.55 5.83
N ARG A 192 9.39 -22.83 5.92
CA ARG A 192 10.17 -23.37 4.79
C ARG A 192 9.67 -24.75 4.38
N GLU A 193 9.44 -25.63 5.34
CA GLU A 193 8.93 -26.98 5.09
C GLU A 193 7.56 -26.97 4.42
N ILE A 194 6.62 -26.15 4.92
CA ILE A 194 5.30 -25.97 4.30
C ILE A 194 5.42 -25.47 2.86
N ILE A 195 6.26 -24.47 2.60
CA ILE A 195 6.41 -23.91 1.26
C ILE A 195 7.07 -24.92 0.32
N THR A 196 8.14 -25.62 0.75
CA THR A 196 8.83 -26.61 -0.09
C THR A 196 7.93 -27.81 -0.40
N ALA A 197 7.17 -28.32 0.57
CA ALA A 197 6.18 -29.38 0.36
C ALA A 197 5.04 -28.94 -0.58
N SER A 198 4.63 -27.68 -0.50
CA SER A 198 3.63 -27.12 -1.42
C SER A 198 4.17 -26.96 -2.84
N LEU A 199 5.43 -26.52 -2.98
CA LEU A 199 6.08 -26.38 -4.30
C LEU A 199 6.30 -27.72 -4.99
N SER A 200 6.65 -28.79 -4.26
CA SER A 200 6.80 -30.12 -4.87
C SER A 200 5.46 -30.63 -5.42
N LYS A 201 4.36 -30.51 -4.67
CA LYS A 201 3.02 -30.88 -5.16
C LYS A 201 2.61 -30.06 -6.38
N ILE A 202 2.86 -28.75 -6.37
CA ILE A 202 2.57 -27.86 -7.51
C ILE A 202 3.41 -28.27 -8.72
N SER A 203 4.66 -28.69 -8.54
CA SER A 203 5.53 -29.18 -9.62
C SER A 203 4.96 -30.44 -10.26
N GLU A 204 4.51 -31.42 -9.47
CA GLU A 204 3.88 -32.65 -9.98
C GLU A 204 2.60 -32.33 -10.79
N GLU A 205 1.74 -31.44 -10.31
CA GLU A 205 0.54 -31.01 -11.03
C GLU A 205 0.88 -30.21 -12.31
N SER A 206 1.95 -29.40 -12.28
CA SER A 206 2.39 -28.65 -13.46
C SER A 206 2.84 -29.56 -14.60
N GLU A 207 3.51 -30.69 -14.29
CA GLU A 207 3.86 -31.69 -15.29
C GLU A 207 2.64 -32.33 -15.96
N LYS A 208 1.57 -32.61 -15.20
CA LYS A 208 0.33 -33.16 -15.76
C LYS A 208 -0.33 -32.19 -16.75
N ILE A 209 -0.36 -30.90 -16.41
CA ILE A 209 -0.94 -29.84 -17.25
C ILE A 209 -0.08 -29.64 -18.52
N SER A 210 1.23 -29.64 -18.38
CA SER A 210 2.17 -29.46 -19.48
C SER A 210 2.09 -30.57 -20.52
N ARG A 211 1.88 -31.83 -20.08
CA ARG A 211 1.72 -32.98 -20.96
C ARG A 211 0.39 -32.99 -21.72
N SER A 212 -0.48 -32.04 -21.49
CA SER A 212 -1.75 -31.89 -22.25
C SER A 212 -1.46 -31.63 -23.74
N PRO A 213 -2.05 -32.42 -24.67
CA PRO A 213 -1.75 -32.33 -26.12
C PRO A 213 -2.20 -30.99 -26.72
N LEU A 214 -3.05 -30.22 -26.02
CA LEU A 214 -3.61 -28.96 -26.48
C LEU A 214 -2.68 -27.76 -26.32
N LEU A 215 -1.73 -27.76 -25.38
CA LEU A 215 -1.06 -26.52 -24.97
C LEU A 215 0.49 -26.57 -25.03
N LYS A 216 1.17 -27.65 -25.28
CA LYS A 216 2.66 -27.76 -25.40
C LYS A 216 3.45 -26.64 -24.65
N ILE A 217 3.01 -26.33 -23.41
CA ILE A 217 3.60 -25.26 -22.59
C ILE A 217 4.78 -25.84 -21.81
N PRO A 218 5.94 -25.17 -21.74
CA PRO A 218 7.05 -25.62 -20.90
C PRO A 218 6.62 -25.77 -19.43
N ASP A 219 7.02 -26.86 -18.76
CA ASP A 219 6.68 -27.17 -17.37
C ASP A 219 7.00 -26.01 -16.43
N THR A 220 8.15 -25.37 -16.63
CA THR A 220 8.60 -24.21 -15.86
C THR A 220 7.63 -22.99 -15.99
N ALA A 221 7.04 -22.79 -17.16
CA ALA A 221 6.10 -21.69 -17.38
C ALA A 221 4.76 -21.96 -16.68
N VAL A 222 4.28 -23.22 -16.69
CA VAL A 222 3.07 -23.61 -15.95
C VAL A 222 3.30 -23.44 -14.45
N LEU A 223 4.45 -23.89 -13.93
CA LEU A 223 4.83 -23.75 -12.52
C LEU A 223 4.85 -22.27 -12.09
N ILE A 224 5.50 -21.41 -12.86
CA ILE A 224 5.54 -19.96 -12.61
C ILE A 224 4.13 -19.38 -12.62
N GLY A 225 3.30 -19.75 -13.58
CA GLY A 225 1.91 -19.30 -13.68
C GLY A 225 1.08 -19.66 -12.44
N ILE A 226 1.18 -20.88 -11.97
CA ILE A 226 0.47 -21.36 -10.76
C ILE A 226 0.95 -20.58 -9.52
N ILE A 227 2.27 -20.37 -9.37
CA ILE A 227 2.83 -19.59 -8.27
C ILE A 227 2.29 -18.14 -8.29
N PHE A 228 2.21 -17.52 -9.47
CA PHE A 228 1.65 -16.16 -9.60
C PHE A 228 0.16 -16.10 -9.25
N ILE A 229 -0.63 -17.09 -9.66
CA ILE A 229 -2.07 -17.18 -9.32
C ILE A 229 -2.25 -17.38 -7.81
N ALA A 230 -1.50 -18.28 -7.20
CA ALA A 230 -1.52 -18.51 -5.76
C ALA A 230 -1.10 -17.24 -4.98
N ALA A 231 -0.06 -16.57 -5.43
CA ALA A 231 0.42 -15.32 -4.86
C ALA A 231 -0.63 -14.19 -5.00
N TRP A 232 -1.28 -14.08 -6.15
CA TRP A 232 -2.38 -13.14 -6.35
C TRP A 232 -3.54 -13.43 -5.41
N PHE A 233 -3.93 -14.70 -5.25
CA PHE A 233 -5.01 -15.11 -4.36
C PHE A 233 -4.68 -14.79 -2.89
N LEU A 234 -3.44 -15.05 -2.46
CA LEU A 234 -2.96 -14.66 -1.14
C LEU A 234 -3.04 -13.13 -0.93
N SER A 235 -2.60 -12.36 -1.91
CA SER A 235 -2.70 -10.90 -1.88
C SER A 235 -4.17 -10.43 -1.78
N PHE A 236 -5.07 -11.09 -2.51
CA PHE A 236 -6.51 -10.83 -2.48
C PHE A 236 -7.09 -11.06 -1.07
N ILE A 237 -6.79 -12.19 -0.44
CA ILE A 237 -7.24 -12.49 0.93
C ILE A 237 -6.71 -11.44 1.92
N ILE A 238 -5.42 -11.10 1.86
CA ILE A 238 -4.81 -10.09 2.74
C ILE A 238 -5.48 -8.73 2.54
N ASN A 239 -5.83 -8.36 1.31
CA ASN A 239 -6.55 -7.11 1.03
C ASN A 239 -7.97 -7.10 1.61
N ILE A 240 -8.70 -8.22 1.57
CA ILE A 240 -10.02 -8.33 2.22
C ILE A 240 -9.90 -8.00 3.71
N PHE A 241 -8.96 -8.63 4.42
CA PHE A 241 -8.75 -8.33 5.85
C PHE A 241 -8.26 -6.90 6.10
N THR A 242 -7.49 -6.35 5.19
CA THR A 242 -6.95 -4.98 5.31
C THR A 242 -8.04 -3.93 5.16
N TYR A 243 -9.01 -4.13 4.25
CA TYR A 243 -10.07 -3.16 3.96
C TYR A 243 -11.44 -3.53 4.54
N SER A 244 -11.52 -4.66 5.27
CA SER A 244 -12.78 -5.05 5.93
C SER A 244 -13.20 -4.03 6.99
N GLY A 245 -14.50 -3.94 7.24
CA GLY A 245 -15.07 -3.01 8.21
C GLY A 245 -14.90 -1.54 7.82
N PHE A 246 -14.80 -1.24 6.53
CA PHE A 246 -14.63 0.12 6.03
C PHE A 246 -15.80 1.00 6.43
N ARG A 247 -15.50 2.16 7.02
CA ARG A 247 -16.45 3.21 7.40
C ARG A 247 -15.91 4.54 6.95
N ILE A 248 -16.80 5.38 6.48
CA ILE A 248 -16.51 6.77 6.16
C ILE A 248 -17.58 7.65 6.79
N GLU A 249 -17.13 8.71 7.43
CA GLU A 249 -17.95 9.78 7.99
C GLU A 249 -17.34 11.08 7.44
N CYS A 250 -18.16 11.98 6.97
CA CYS A 250 -17.70 13.25 6.41
C CYS A 250 -18.43 14.41 7.04
N ASP A 251 -17.69 15.49 7.25
CA ASP A 251 -18.16 16.82 7.53
C ASP A 251 -17.55 17.75 6.49
N HIS A 252 -18.11 18.94 6.28
CA HIS A 252 -17.59 19.93 5.34
C HIS A 252 -16.10 20.26 5.55
N ARG A 253 -15.54 19.98 6.73
CA ARG A 253 -14.15 20.29 7.10
C ARG A 253 -13.23 19.07 7.22
N CYS A 254 -13.79 17.88 7.46
CA CYS A 254 -12.99 16.70 7.77
C CYS A 254 -13.60 15.41 7.21
N TYR A 255 -12.75 14.54 6.70
CA TYR A 255 -13.11 13.17 6.36
C TYR A 255 -12.51 12.22 7.38
N TYR A 256 -13.35 11.42 7.98
CA TYR A 256 -12.95 10.32 8.86
C TYR A 256 -13.13 8.99 8.13
N THR A 257 -12.06 8.22 8.01
CA THR A 257 -12.11 6.87 7.44
C THR A 257 -11.53 5.87 8.42
N SER A 258 -12.20 4.74 8.61
CA SER A 258 -11.69 3.63 9.43
C SER A 258 -11.88 2.31 8.71
N TYR A 259 -10.85 1.45 8.75
CA TYR A 259 -10.87 0.13 8.14
C TYR A 259 -9.81 -0.81 8.76
N GLY A 260 -9.99 -2.12 8.49
CA GLY A 260 -9.06 -3.18 8.86
C GLY A 260 -9.45 -3.92 10.12
N THR A 261 -9.47 -5.25 10.05
CA THR A 261 -9.73 -6.15 11.18
C THR A 261 -8.45 -6.49 11.93
N ILE A 262 -7.39 -6.87 11.24
CA ILE A 262 -6.11 -7.24 11.84
C ILE A 262 -5.38 -5.99 12.33
N ASN A 263 -5.14 -5.05 11.43
CA ASN A 263 -4.54 -3.76 11.75
C ASN A 263 -5.57 -2.66 11.48
N ARG A 264 -6.26 -2.22 12.53
CA ARG A 264 -7.24 -1.15 12.39
C ARG A 264 -6.54 0.17 12.14
N LYS A 265 -6.89 0.80 11.03
CA LYS A 265 -6.41 2.12 10.64
C LYS A 265 -7.56 3.11 10.71
N GLU A 266 -7.28 4.25 11.30
CA GLU A 266 -8.20 5.39 11.35
C GLU A 266 -7.46 6.59 10.77
N HIS A 267 -8.08 7.25 9.82
CA HIS A 267 -7.53 8.45 9.19
C HIS A 267 -8.52 9.59 9.37
N ARG A 268 -8.00 10.72 9.76
CA ARG A 268 -8.71 11.99 9.83
C ARG A 268 -8.01 12.95 8.91
N ILE A 269 -8.73 13.46 7.91
CA ILE A 269 -8.17 14.17 6.77
C ILE A 269 -8.86 15.52 6.66
N ASN A 270 -8.08 16.59 6.63
CA ASN A 270 -8.59 17.92 6.42
C ASN A 270 -9.06 18.09 4.97
N ALA A 271 -10.34 18.39 4.76
CA ALA A 271 -10.93 18.57 3.43
C ALA A 271 -10.24 19.70 2.64
N GLY A 272 -9.87 20.80 3.31
CA GLY A 272 -9.16 21.92 2.69
C GLY A 272 -7.76 21.59 2.16
N HIS A 273 -7.13 20.54 2.69
CA HIS A 273 -5.79 20.10 2.31
C HIS A 273 -5.77 18.94 1.30
N ILE A 274 -6.91 18.53 0.76
CA ILE A 274 -6.98 17.57 -0.34
C ILE A 274 -6.54 18.28 -1.62
N ASN A 275 -5.53 17.71 -2.29
CA ASN A 275 -5.02 18.27 -3.54
C ASN A 275 -5.95 17.94 -4.71
N TYR A 276 -6.36 16.67 -4.83
CA TYR A 276 -7.30 16.23 -5.85
C TYR A 276 -8.02 14.95 -5.43
N VAL A 277 -9.17 14.73 -6.05
CA VAL A 277 -9.92 13.49 -5.97
C VAL A 277 -9.73 12.73 -7.29
N ASN A 278 -9.45 11.44 -7.21
CA ASN A 278 -9.19 10.58 -8.36
C ASN A 278 -10.18 9.40 -8.38
N LEU A 279 -11.06 9.40 -9.34
CA LEU A 279 -11.93 8.27 -9.64
C LEU A 279 -11.13 7.26 -10.46
N ARG A 280 -10.85 6.11 -9.88
CA ARG A 280 -10.00 5.10 -10.48
C ARG A 280 -10.82 3.87 -10.92
N GLN A 281 -10.57 3.47 -12.15
CA GLN A 281 -11.16 2.27 -12.75
C GLN A 281 -10.07 1.48 -13.48
N ASN A 282 -10.22 0.17 -13.58
CA ASN A 282 -9.53 -0.63 -14.58
C ASN A 282 -10.52 -0.98 -15.71
N LEU A 283 -10.08 -1.67 -16.76
CA LEU A 283 -10.92 -2.00 -17.91
C LEU A 283 -12.17 -2.80 -17.49
N ILE A 284 -12.00 -3.80 -16.63
CA ILE A 284 -13.10 -4.66 -16.14
C ILE A 284 -14.08 -3.83 -15.30
N MET A 285 -13.57 -2.96 -14.42
CA MET A 285 -14.40 -2.04 -13.63
C MET A 285 -15.19 -1.09 -14.53
N LYS A 286 -14.61 -0.68 -15.65
CA LYS A 286 -15.28 0.20 -16.61
C LYS A 286 -16.47 -0.48 -17.30
N PHE A 287 -16.31 -1.74 -17.68
CA PHE A 287 -17.42 -2.54 -18.20
C PHE A 287 -18.49 -2.86 -17.19
N SER A 288 -18.14 -3.04 -15.92
CA SER A 288 -19.05 -3.29 -14.81
C SER A 288 -19.62 -2.01 -14.17
N GLU A 289 -19.38 -0.85 -14.75
CA GLU A 289 -19.77 0.48 -14.21
C GLU A 289 -19.31 0.68 -12.76
N ALA A 290 -18.19 0.09 -12.39
CA ALA A 290 -17.65 0.15 -11.04
C ALA A 290 -16.55 1.22 -10.96
N VAL A 291 -16.52 1.98 -9.85
CA VAL A 291 -15.58 3.08 -9.63
C VAL A 291 -15.06 3.04 -8.20
N ALA A 292 -13.78 3.25 -7.98
CA ALA A 292 -13.19 3.48 -6.67
C ALA A 292 -12.73 4.93 -6.55
N VAL A 293 -13.03 5.58 -5.41
CA VAL A 293 -12.64 6.96 -5.16
C VAL A 293 -11.39 6.99 -4.31
N HIS A 294 -10.37 7.65 -4.82
CA HIS A 294 -9.11 7.88 -4.15
C HIS A 294 -8.93 9.39 -3.94
N ILE A 295 -8.23 9.77 -2.88
CA ILE A 295 -7.88 11.18 -2.64
C ILE A 295 -6.38 11.33 -2.51
N SER A 296 -5.88 12.47 -2.96
CA SER A 296 -4.49 12.86 -2.73
C SER A 296 -4.45 13.91 -1.63
N CYS A 297 -3.90 13.52 -0.49
CA CYS A 297 -3.64 14.39 0.64
C CYS A 297 -2.30 14.01 1.25
N ALA A 298 -1.56 14.97 1.77
CA ALA A 298 -0.31 14.69 2.46
C ALA A 298 -0.55 13.72 3.63
N GLY A 299 0.27 12.67 3.73
CA GLY A 299 0.20 11.65 4.78
C GLY A 299 -0.85 10.56 4.57
N TYR A 300 -1.82 10.74 3.69
CA TYR A 300 -2.82 9.72 3.42
C TYR A 300 -2.39 8.82 2.26
N GLY A 301 -2.33 7.52 2.50
CA GLY A 301 -1.87 6.57 1.49
C GLY A 301 -0.36 6.52 1.25
N THR A 302 0.44 7.20 2.05
CA THR A 302 1.91 7.30 1.90
C THR A 302 2.70 6.06 2.31
N GLY A 303 2.07 4.97 2.71
CA GLY A 303 2.77 3.71 2.95
C GLY A 303 2.96 2.93 1.65
N LYS A 304 4.09 2.25 1.44
CA LYS A 304 4.37 1.38 0.28
C LYS A 304 3.24 0.38 -0.05
N ARG A 305 2.29 0.15 0.87
CA ARG A 305 1.18 -0.81 0.78
C ARG A 305 -0.19 -0.22 1.10
N SER A 306 -0.33 1.09 1.24
CA SER A 306 -1.63 1.71 1.52
C SER A 306 -2.14 2.46 0.30
N ILE A 307 -3.33 2.09 -0.15
CA ILE A 307 -4.01 2.78 -1.23
C ILE A 307 -4.83 3.91 -0.59
N PRO A 308 -4.75 5.14 -1.06
CA PRO A 308 -5.47 6.28 -0.50
C PRO A 308 -6.97 6.25 -0.89
N VAL A 309 -7.70 5.25 -0.40
CA VAL A 309 -9.10 5.01 -0.74
C VAL A 309 -10.01 5.83 0.15
N LEU A 310 -10.85 6.68 -0.46
CA LEU A 310 -11.92 7.36 0.24
C LEU A 310 -13.21 6.52 0.20
N LEU A 311 -13.57 6.02 -0.99
CA LEU A 311 -14.69 5.09 -1.16
C LEU A 311 -14.19 3.84 -1.90
N PRO A 312 -14.40 2.63 -1.35
CA PRO A 312 -14.18 1.40 -2.09
C PRO A 312 -15.16 1.30 -3.26
N VAL A 313 -15.03 0.25 -4.06
CA VAL A 313 -15.80 0.10 -5.30
C VAL A 313 -17.30 0.38 -5.14
N ARG A 314 -17.80 1.31 -5.93
CA ARG A 314 -19.22 1.71 -6.02
C ARG A 314 -19.67 1.67 -7.48
N LYS A 315 -20.98 1.51 -7.71
CA LYS A 315 -21.56 1.69 -9.05
C LYS A 315 -21.52 3.16 -9.44
N GLU A 316 -21.22 3.46 -10.71
CA GLU A 316 -21.09 4.83 -11.23
C GLU A 316 -22.35 5.68 -11.01
N LYS A 317 -23.53 5.05 -11.08
CA LYS A 317 -24.83 5.72 -10.79
C LYS A 317 -24.93 6.28 -9.37
N ASN A 318 -24.35 5.59 -8.39
CA ASN A 318 -24.42 5.98 -6.99
C ASN A 318 -23.30 6.95 -6.59
N ILE A 319 -22.19 6.92 -7.33
CA ILE A 319 -21.01 7.71 -7.00
C ILE A 319 -21.26 9.21 -7.07
N ARG A 320 -22.17 9.64 -7.94
CA ARG A 320 -22.54 11.05 -8.05
C ARG A 320 -23.16 11.56 -6.74
N LYS A 321 -24.10 10.81 -6.17
CA LYS A 321 -24.72 11.14 -4.88
C LYS A 321 -23.69 11.11 -3.74
N ASP A 322 -22.81 10.10 -3.75
CA ASP A 322 -21.76 9.97 -2.74
C ASP A 322 -20.73 11.13 -2.85
N LEU A 323 -20.39 11.59 -4.07
CA LEU A 323 -19.49 12.75 -4.29
C LEU A 323 -20.15 14.08 -3.90
N GLU A 324 -21.44 14.22 -4.12
CA GLU A 324 -22.22 15.37 -3.66
C GLU A 324 -22.25 15.44 -2.13
N ALA A 325 -22.52 14.32 -1.48
CA ALA A 325 -22.49 14.19 -0.02
C ALA A 325 -21.09 14.49 0.57
N ILE A 326 -20.02 14.18 -0.17
CA ILE A 326 -18.63 14.46 0.23
C ILE A 326 -18.21 15.91 -0.12
N GLY A 327 -19.07 16.70 -0.76
CA GLY A 327 -18.74 18.07 -1.15
C GLY A 327 -17.80 18.19 -2.37
N VAL A 328 -17.57 17.08 -3.08
CA VAL A 328 -16.82 17.06 -4.34
C VAL A 328 -17.79 17.22 -5.51
N LEU A 329 -18.36 18.41 -5.63
CA LEU A 329 -19.25 18.74 -6.75
C LEU A 329 -18.44 18.95 -8.04
N GLY A 330 -18.86 18.31 -9.11
CA GLY A 330 -18.33 18.52 -10.45
C GLY A 330 -19.13 17.72 -11.48
N SER A 331 -19.39 18.31 -12.64
CA SER A 331 -19.95 17.54 -13.75
C SER A 331 -18.92 16.50 -14.22
N LEU A 332 -19.31 15.23 -14.35
CA LEU A 332 -18.46 14.17 -14.89
C LEU A 332 -18.46 14.18 -16.44
N ARG A 333 -19.07 15.19 -17.09
CA ARG A 333 -19.05 15.32 -18.55
C ARG A 333 -17.72 15.90 -19.03
N THR A 334 -17.21 15.37 -20.12
CA THR A 334 -16.01 15.88 -20.81
C THR A 334 -16.42 16.88 -21.87
N GLU A 335 -15.86 18.10 -21.83
CA GLU A 335 -16.09 19.16 -22.82
C GLU A 335 -15.12 19.02 -23.98
N PHE A 336 -13.84 18.89 -23.69
CA PHE A 336 -12.78 18.79 -24.68
C PHE A 336 -12.30 17.36 -24.80
N ARG A 337 -12.36 16.81 -26.04
CA ARG A 337 -11.88 15.45 -26.35
C ARG A 337 -10.77 15.50 -27.40
N PRO A 338 -9.85 14.51 -27.40
CA PRO A 338 -8.83 14.43 -28.43
C PRO A 338 -9.45 14.24 -29.83
N LYS A 339 -8.82 14.83 -30.86
CA LYS A 339 -9.23 14.63 -32.26
C LYS A 339 -9.07 13.17 -32.67
N LYS A 340 -9.89 12.67 -33.59
CA LYS A 340 -9.86 11.27 -34.08
C LYS A 340 -8.47 10.84 -34.61
N THR A 341 -7.73 11.75 -35.23
CA THR A 341 -6.35 11.54 -35.67
C THR A 341 -5.36 11.20 -34.57
N GLY A 342 -5.69 11.55 -33.29
CA GLY A 342 -4.87 11.24 -32.14
C GLY A 342 -4.90 9.77 -31.68
N LEU A 343 -5.80 8.92 -32.23
CA LEU A 343 -5.90 7.51 -31.85
C LEU A 343 -4.57 6.77 -32.02
N TRP A 344 -3.86 7.05 -33.15
CA TRP A 344 -2.59 6.42 -33.43
C TRP A 344 -1.56 6.66 -32.34
N ASN A 345 -1.51 7.84 -31.73
CA ASN A 345 -0.59 8.17 -30.65
C ASN A 345 -0.85 7.33 -29.37
N TYR A 346 -2.05 6.80 -29.22
CA TYR A 346 -2.39 5.93 -28.08
C TYR A 346 -2.02 4.46 -28.35
N VAL A 347 -2.20 3.97 -29.57
CA VAL A 347 -2.16 2.53 -29.87
C VAL A 347 -0.92 2.08 -30.66
N TRP A 348 -0.07 2.98 -31.18
CA TRP A 348 1.04 2.62 -32.08
C TRP A 348 2.03 1.63 -31.43
N ILE A 349 2.38 1.80 -30.16
CA ILE A 349 3.34 0.92 -29.49
C ILE A 349 2.82 -0.53 -29.43
N PRO A 350 1.64 -0.82 -28.83
CA PRO A 350 1.16 -2.19 -28.76
C PRO A 350 0.80 -2.76 -30.14
N VAL A 351 0.42 -1.94 -31.15
CA VAL A 351 0.17 -2.39 -32.52
C VAL A 351 1.46 -2.83 -33.17
N ILE A 352 2.53 -2.03 -33.11
CA ILE A 352 3.83 -2.41 -33.69
C ILE A 352 4.33 -3.69 -33.00
N LEU A 353 4.22 -3.80 -31.69
CA LEU A 353 4.63 -4.99 -30.95
C LEU A 353 3.86 -6.23 -31.45
N SER A 354 2.53 -6.16 -31.56
CA SER A 354 1.68 -7.24 -32.05
C SER A 354 2.03 -7.63 -33.50
N VAL A 355 2.17 -6.66 -34.40
CA VAL A 355 2.50 -6.93 -35.81
C VAL A 355 3.91 -7.52 -35.98
N SER A 356 4.88 -7.16 -35.12
CA SER A 356 6.26 -7.62 -35.24
C SER A 356 6.51 -9.03 -34.68
N VAL A 357 5.68 -9.49 -33.75
CA VAL A 357 5.91 -10.76 -33.00
C VAL A 357 5.89 -11.97 -33.93
N PHE A 358 4.89 -12.10 -34.81
CA PHE A 358 4.78 -13.25 -35.70
C PHE A 358 5.87 -13.31 -36.79
N PRO A 359 6.22 -12.23 -37.48
CA PRO A 359 7.38 -12.24 -38.37
C PRO A 359 8.68 -12.63 -37.68
N VAL A 360 8.92 -12.10 -36.50
CA VAL A 360 10.11 -12.47 -35.67
C VAL A 360 10.10 -13.96 -35.35
N HIS A 361 8.94 -14.50 -34.91
CA HIS A 361 8.79 -15.93 -34.67
C HIS A 361 9.09 -16.76 -35.91
N LEU A 362 8.55 -16.38 -37.08
CA LEU A 362 8.80 -17.08 -38.36
C LEU A 362 10.28 -17.08 -38.77
N ILE A 363 10.94 -15.92 -38.62
CA ILE A 363 12.38 -15.81 -38.91
C ILE A 363 13.19 -16.74 -38.00
N ILE A 364 12.96 -16.66 -36.68
CA ILE A 364 13.70 -17.49 -35.73
C ILE A 364 13.43 -18.97 -35.95
N SER A 365 12.19 -19.38 -36.22
CA SER A 365 11.81 -20.75 -36.44
C SER A 365 12.39 -21.33 -37.75
N HIS A 366 12.62 -20.48 -38.75
CA HIS A 366 13.27 -20.88 -39.99
C HIS A 366 14.77 -21.20 -39.79
N TYR A 367 15.49 -20.32 -39.09
CA TYR A 367 16.92 -20.53 -38.84
C TYR A 367 17.20 -21.49 -37.72
N PHE A 368 16.30 -21.63 -36.76
CA PHE A 368 16.48 -22.51 -35.59
C PHE A 368 15.23 -23.35 -35.34
N PRO A 369 15.00 -24.41 -36.15
CA PRO A 369 13.80 -25.26 -36.01
C PRO A 369 13.59 -25.92 -34.66
N LEU A 370 14.68 -26.23 -33.95
CA LEU A 370 14.67 -26.80 -32.59
C LEU A 370 13.90 -25.91 -31.58
N PHE A 371 13.89 -24.62 -31.79
CA PHE A 371 13.23 -23.66 -30.88
C PHE A 371 11.81 -23.27 -31.30
N TYR A 372 11.23 -23.93 -32.30
CA TYR A 372 9.91 -23.59 -32.83
C TYR A 372 8.83 -23.51 -31.75
N SER A 373 8.69 -24.53 -30.89
CA SER A 373 7.67 -24.55 -29.83
C SER A 373 7.91 -23.49 -28.75
N LEU A 374 9.16 -23.22 -28.39
CA LEU A 374 9.52 -22.20 -27.44
C LEU A 374 9.23 -20.79 -27.99
N THR A 375 9.64 -20.52 -29.23
CA THR A 375 9.43 -19.21 -29.86
C THR A 375 7.94 -18.95 -30.12
N PHE A 376 7.17 -19.97 -30.47
CA PHE A 376 5.72 -19.87 -30.61
C PHE A 376 5.04 -19.55 -29.28
N PHE A 377 5.44 -20.22 -28.20
CA PHE A 377 4.95 -19.93 -26.86
C PHE A 377 5.27 -18.50 -26.43
N VAL A 378 6.51 -18.03 -26.65
CA VAL A 378 6.91 -16.66 -26.36
C VAL A 378 6.11 -15.66 -27.20
N ALA A 379 5.87 -15.96 -28.46
CA ALA A 379 5.06 -15.12 -29.34
C ALA A 379 3.63 -14.94 -28.80
N ILE A 380 2.97 -16.02 -28.37
CA ILE A 380 1.65 -15.96 -27.73
C ILE A 380 1.69 -15.15 -26.42
N MET A 381 2.73 -15.36 -25.59
CA MET A 381 2.90 -14.64 -24.32
C MET A 381 3.09 -13.13 -24.51
N ILE A 382 3.60 -12.69 -25.65
CA ILE A 382 3.71 -11.26 -26.00
C ILE A 382 2.42 -10.76 -26.64
N GLU A 383 1.79 -11.57 -27.52
CA GLU A 383 0.58 -11.19 -28.25
C GLU A 383 -0.63 -10.94 -27.35
N ILE A 384 -0.86 -11.80 -26.35
CA ILE A 384 -1.99 -11.64 -25.42
C ILE A 384 -1.95 -10.30 -24.66
N PRO A 385 -0.82 -9.89 -24.04
CA PRO A 385 -0.71 -8.55 -23.45
C PRO A 385 -0.82 -7.42 -24.48
N SER A 386 -0.26 -7.59 -25.67
CA SER A 386 -0.32 -6.57 -26.73
C SER A 386 -1.75 -6.31 -27.18
N ALA A 387 -2.52 -7.36 -27.47
CA ALA A 387 -3.94 -7.27 -27.79
C ALA A 387 -4.74 -6.62 -26.65
N TRP A 388 -4.47 -7.02 -25.40
CA TRP A 388 -5.09 -6.39 -24.23
C TRP A 388 -4.78 -4.88 -24.17
N PHE A 389 -3.52 -4.47 -24.38
CA PHE A 389 -3.14 -3.06 -24.39
C PHE A 389 -3.75 -2.29 -25.55
N ILE A 390 -3.93 -2.88 -26.74
CA ILE A 390 -4.65 -2.26 -27.86
C ILE A 390 -6.07 -1.91 -27.41
N ILE A 391 -6.80 -2.86 -26.80
CA ILE A 391 -8.16 -2.64 -26.31
C ILE A 391 -8.17 -1.53 -25.24
N VAL A 392 -7.28 -1.62 -24.24
CA VAL A 392 -7.20 -0.61 -23.17
C VAL A 392 -6.94 0.77 -23.71
N LYS A 393 -5.99 0.92 -24.64
CA LYS A 393 -5.61 2.22 -25.22
C LYS A 393 -6.68 2.78 -26.15
N SER A 394 -7.40 1.94 -26.86
CA SER A 394 -8.55 2.35 -27.68
C SER A 394 -9.69 2.88 -26.79
N VAL A 395 -10.03 2.18 -25.73
CA VAL A 395 -11.02 2.66 -24.74
C VAL A 395 -10.52 3.93 -24.04
N ALA A 396 -9.22 4.01 -23.74
CA ALA A 396 -8.61 5.20 -23.16
C ALA A 396 -8.78 6.43 -24.05
N PHE A 397 -8.53 6.30 -25.35
CA PHE A 397 -8.72 7.38 -26.31
C PHE A 397 -10.18 7.88 -26.32
N ILE A 398 -11.16 6.97 -26.38
CA ILE A 398 -12.59 7.31 -26.41
C ILE A 398 -13.02 8.04 -25.13
N THR A 399 -12.43 7.67 -23.99
CA THR A 399 -12.85 8.18 -22.67
C THR A 399 -12.01 9.33 -22.17
N SER A 400 -10.87 9.62 -22.77
CA SER A 400 -10.00 10.75 -22.41
C SER A 400 -10.64 12.09 -22.73
N GLY A 401 -10.33 13.08 -21.90
CA GLY A 401 -10.76 14.45 -22.14
C GLY A 401 -10.56 15.33 -20.93
N ILE A 402 -10.81 16.62 -21.15
CA ILE A 402 -10.65 17.68 -20.13
C ILE A 402 -11.96 18.46 -20.04
N SER A 403 -12.30 18.93 -18.87
CA SER A 403 -13.38 19.87 -18.64
C SER A 403 -12.96 20.89 -17.60
N VAL A 404 -13.36 22.11 -17.80
CA VAL A 404 -13.08 23.22 -16.91
C VAL A 404 -14.42 23.79 -16.44
N TYR A 405 -14.70 23.67 -15.16
CA TYR A 405 -15.92 24.18 -14.53
C TYR A 405 -15.53 25.20 -13.48
N ASP A 406 -16.04 26.41 -13.56
CA ASP A 406 -15.82 27.50 -12.60
C ASP A 406 -14.42 27.46 -11.95
N ASP A 407 -14.33 26.94 -10.73
CA ASP A 407 -13.08 26.82 -9.96
C ASP A 407 -12.44 25.42 -10.02
N LYS A 408 -13.00 24.45 -10.78
CA LYS A 408 -12.51 23.07 -10.83
C LYS A 408 -12.09 22.63 -12.22
N ILE A 409 -11.05 21.81 -12.26
CA ILE A 409 -10.58 21.17 -13.50
C ILE A 409 -10.74 19.67 -13.34
N MET A 410 -11.34 19.03 -14.33
CA MET A 410 -11.44 17.59 -14.44
C MET A 410 -10.63 17.09 -15.63
N VAL A 411 -9.76 16.11 -15.39
CA VAL A 411 -8.95 15.45 -16.42
C VAL A 411 -9.24 13.95 -16.40
N LYS A 412 -9.68 13.42 -17.53
CA LYS A 412 -9.81 11.97 -17.76
C LYS A 412 -8.61 11.49 -18.58
N CYS A 413 -7.83 10.61 -18.00
CA CYS A 413 -6.64 10.04 -18.65
C CYS A 413 -6.50 8.55 -18.32
N CYS A 414 -5.66 7.86 -19.09
CA CYS A 414 -5.29 6.48 -18.81
C CYS A 414 -3.78 6.40 -18.58
N LYS A 415 -3.39 5.86 -17.43
CA LYS A 415 -1.99 5.58 -17.09
C LYS A 415 -1.82 4.06 -17.01
N TRP A 416 -0.97 3.49 -17.90
CA TRP A 416 -0.87 2.04 -18.09
C TRP A 416 -2.23 1.43 -18.49
N SER A 417 -2.82 0.59 -17.63
CA SER A 417 -4.15 -0.02 -17.80
C SER A 417 -5.22 0.58 -16.88
N GLY A 418 -4.87 1.63 -16.11
CA GLY A 418 -5.78 2.30 -15.17
C GLY A 418 -6.37 3.57 -15.77
N PHE A 419 -7.70 3.68 -15.73
CA PHE A 419 -8.44 4.88 -16.09
C PHE A 419 -8.58 5.77 -14.85
N HIS A 420 -8.20 7.01 -14.99
CA HIS A 420 -8.21 8.01 -13.94
C HIS A 420 -9.09 9.19 -14.35
N THR A 421 -10.01 9.57 -13.49
CA THR A 421 -10.73 10.85 -13.58
C THR A 421 -10.30 11.70 -12.38
N VAL A 422 -9.41 12.63 -12.63
CA VAL A 422 -8.83 13.51 -11.61
C VAL A 422 -9.64 14.80 -11.58
N ILE A 423 -10.13 15.18 -10.40
CA ILE A 423 -10.85 16.42 -10.13
C ILE A 423 -10.04 17.22 -9.12
N SER A 424 -9.66 18.43 -9.46
CA SER A 424 -8.89 19.33 -8.60
C SER A 424 -9.41 20.75 -8.68
N ASP A 425 -9.26 21.49 -7.59
CA ASP A 425 -9.51 22.93 -7.61
C ASP A 425 -8.45 23.64 -8.45
N ARG A 426 -8.86 24.61 -9.29
CA ARG A 426 -7.95 25.35 -10.18
C ARG A 426 -6.80 26.02 -9.41
N LYS A 427 -7.09 26.53 -8.20
CA LYS A 427 -6.10 27.20 -7.33
C LYS A 427 -5.01 26.25 -6.80
N LYS A 428 -5.24 24.94 -6.83
CA LYS A 428 -4.28 23.92 -6.33
C LYS A 428 -3.35 23.37 -7.41
N ILE A 429 -3.54 23.77 -8.66
CA ILE A 429 -2.72 23.33 -9.78
C ILE A 429 -1.52 24.26 -9.90
N VAL A 430 -0.33 23.73 -9.60
CA VAL A 430 0.93 24.48 -9.59
C VAL A 430 1.64 24.45 -10.95
N LYS A 431 1.39 23.43 -11.78
CA LYS A 431 2.05 23.23 -13.08
C LYS A 431 1.13 22.46 -14.02
N PHE A 432 1.00 22.92 -15.24
CA PHE A 432 0.36 22.22 -16.35
C PHE A 432 1.38 21.45 -17.18
#